data_fb2eef3bc6b7ee82210e114f5e96347f
#
_entry.id   fb2eef3bc6b7ee82210e114f5e96347f
#
_cell.length_a   1.000
_cell.length_b   1.000
_cell.length_c   1.000
_cell.angle_alpha   90.00
_cell.angle_beta   90.00
_cell.angle_gamma   90.00
#
_symmetry.space_group_name_H-M   'P 1'
#
loop_
_entity.id
_entity.type
_entity.pdbx_description
1 polymer ?
#
loop_
_entity_poly.entity_id
_entity_poly.type
_entity_poly.pdbx_seq_one_letter_code
_entity_poly.pdbx_strand_id
1 'polypeptide(L)'
;EAGQFSLANTVAVTRAARGRARRPTLGARASSAAGRALLPPILAAITFTPNPIAFQLGPIPVYWYGLAYMIGLATTYFVITREAQRRGLDARLVDNGIIVVAIAALAGGRLYHVIDQWPLYQDNLLRIVLPPYTGLGVYGGIFTGALAAVLFTRWARQPFWKWADVIVPGLFVMQAIGRWGNFFNQELYGPPTNLPWAISISCANRVAAYPCTTFPEATTAFHPLFLYESLSGVVGAVTLLWLARRVGPRLRPGDLALLFFAWYAVVRFALEFLRTDNWTVVGIPVATIVSAAVFAGALAVFAWRHRPAAAAGDRWDDWPESDDDWDDEDDW
;
A
#
# COMPACT_ATOMS: atom_id res chain seq x y z
N GLU A 1 -0.13 -1.44 31.34
CA GLU A 1 -0.83 -2.72 31.61
C GLU A 1 -1.54 -3.14 30.33
N ALA A 2 -1.04 -4.21 29.73
CA ALA A 2 -1.55 -4.78 28.50
C ALA A 2 -2.65 -5.79 28.84
N GLY A 3 -3.88 -5.51 28.38
CA GLY A 3 -5.02 -6.42 28.49
C GLY A 3 -5.02 -7.43 27.36
N GLN A 4 -4.64 -8.66 27.67
CA GLN A 4 -4.88 -9.85 26.85
C GLN A 4 -6.39 -10.17 26.87
N PHE A 5 -6.98 -10.39 25.70
CA PHE A 5 -8.22 -11.14 25.59
C PHE A 5 -7.96 -12.50 24.95
N SER A 6 -7.86 -13.49 25.82
CA SER A 6 -7.95 -14.91 25.50
C SER A 6 -9.40 -15.34 25.72
N LEU A 7 -10.05 -15.90 24.71
CA LEU A 7 -11.28 -16.70 24.90
C LEU A 7 -10.95 -18.16 24.62
N ALA A 8 -10.70 -18.87 25.73
CA ALA A 8 -10.67 -20.31 25.75
C ALA A 8 -12.12 -20.84 25.80
N ASN A 9 -12.50 -21.71 24.89
CA ASN A 9 -13.63 -22.62 25.07
C ASN A 9 -13.10 -24.04 25.24
N THR A 10 -13.14 -24.46 26.50
CA THR A 10 -12.88 -25.82 26.96
C THR A 10 -14.17 -26.63 26.81
N VAL A 11 -14.12 -27.71 26.05
CA VAL A 11 -15.04 -28.83 26.27
C VAL A 11 -14.21 -30.11 26.36
N ALA A 12 -14.17 -30.63 27.60
CA ALA A 12 -13.59 -31.92 27.90
C ALA A 12 -14.65 -33.02 27.63
N VAL A 13 -14.25 -34.06 26.92
CA VAL A 13 -14.93 -35.38 27.00
C VAL A 13 -13.86 -36.43 27.18
N THR A 14 -13.86 -36.92 28.41
CA THR A 14 -13.19 -38.14 28.87
C THR A 14 -13.89 -39.38 28.32
N ARG A 15 -13.15 -40.28 27.69
CA ARG A 15 -13.51 -41.70 27.71
C ARG A 15 -12.26 -42.58 27.66
N ALA A 16 -12.06 -43.28 28.75
CA ALA A 16 -11.06 -44.32 28.91
C ALA A 16 -11.45 -45.57 28.11
N ALA A 17 -10.48 -46.18 27.44
CA ALA A 17 -10.57 -47.59 27.06
C ALA A 17 -9.21 -48.24 27.27
N ARG A 18 -9.19 -49.20 28.20
CA ARG A 18 -8.09 -50.11 28.50
C ARG A 18 -7.95 -51.12 27.36
N GLY A 19 -6.72 -51.41 26.93
CA GLY A 19 -6.45 -52.45 25.95
C GLY A 19 -4.98 -52.84 25.87
N ARG A 20 -4.61 -53.85 26.67
CA ARG A 20 -3.56 -54.87 26.51
C ARG A 20 -2.24 -54.53 25.83
N ALA A 21 -1.20 -54.58 26.62
CA ALA A 21 0.19 -54.68 26.23
C ALA A 21 0.46 -55.97 25.43
N ARG A 22 1.06 -55.88 24.21
CA ARG A 22 1.79 -56.95 23.55
C ARG A 22 3.27 -56.52 23.46
N ARG A 23 4.15 -57.40 23.94
CA ARG A 23 5.60 -57.27 23.87
C ARG A 23 6.06 -57.32 22.42
N PRO A 24 7.02 -56.51 22.00
CA PRO A 24 7.61 -56.60 20.68
C PRO A 24 8.78 -57.61 20.67
N THR A 25 8.78 -58.43 19.65
CA THR A 25 9.88 -59.32 19.27
C THR A 25 11.04 -58.52 18.68
N LEU A 26 12.27 -58.87 19.10
CA LEU A 26 13.53 -58.38 18.52
C LEU A 26 13.64 -58.78 17.05
N GLY A 27 14.08 -57.87 16.22
CA GLY A 27 14.68 -58.23 14.95
C GLY A 27 14.34 -57.31 13.76
N ALA A 28 14.83 -56.07 13.74
CA ALA A 28 15.10 -55.38 12.48
C ALA A 28 16.21 -54.35 12.71
N ARG A 29 17.37 -54.63 12.07
CA ARG A 29 18.47 -53.66 12.00
C ARG A 29 17.97 -52.37 11.36
N ALA A 30 17.83 -51.31 12.13
CA ALA A 30 17.64 -49.98 11.62
C ALA A 30 18.91 -49.49 10.95
N SER A 31 18.89 -49.50 9.62
CA SER A 31 19.84 -48.72 8.83
C SER A 31 19.64 -47.25 9.12
N SER A 32 20.49 -46.70 9.97
CA SER A 32 20.54 -45.28 10.24
C SER A 32 21.25 -44.57 9.08
N ALA A 33 20.52 -44.36 7.99
CA ALA A 33 20.83 -43.33 7.01
C ALA A 33 19.88 -42.15 7.25
N ALA A 34 19.99 -41.52 8.42
CA ALA A 34 19.54 -40.17 8.61
C ALA A 34 20.45 -39.25 7.79
N GLY A 35 20.18 -39.18 6.50
CA GLY A 35 20.60 -38.05 5.68
C GLY A 35 20.04 -36.80 6.32
N ARG A 36 20.79 -36.17 7.24
CA ARG A 36 20.65 -34.75 7.55
C ARG A 36 20.85 -34.07 6.19
N ALA A 37 19.76 -33.75 5.51
CA ALA A 37 19.75 -32.67 4.57
C ALA A 37 20.18 -31.45 5.41
N LEU A 38 21.46 -31.15 5.37
CA LEU A 38 22.00 -29.84 5.76
C LEU A 38 21.30 -28.86 4.81
N LEU A 39 20.18 -28.29 5.27
CA LEU A 39 19.65 -27.10 4.65
C LEU A 39 20.84 -26.14 4.55
N PRO A 40 21.16 -25.63 3.36
CA PRO A 40 22.24 -24.64 3.25
C PRO A 40 21.91 -23.54 4.25
N PRO A 41 22.92 -23.03 4.96
CA PRO A 41 22.70 -21.90 5.85
C PRO A 41 21.98 -20.84 5.01
N ILE A 42 21.01 -20.15 5.61
CA ILE A 42 20.31 -18.99 5.01
C ILE A 42 21.39 -17.91 4.83
N LEU A 43 22.22 -18.07 3.79
CA LEU A 43 23.46 -17.32 3.59
C LEU A 43 23.22 -15.90 3.07
N ALA A 44 21.95 -15.49 2.90
CA ALA A 44 21.64 -14.18 2.35
C ALA A 44 20.34 -13.54 2.88
N ALA A 45 19.64 -14.14 3.83
CA ALA A 45 18.50 -13.45 4.44
C ALA A 45 18.99 -12.18 5.15
N ILE A 46 18.32 -11.08 4.95
CA ILE A 46 18.57 -9.85 5.71
C ILE A 46 18.11 -10.12 7.16
N THR A 47 19.05 -10.51 8.01
CA THR A 47 18.79 -10.86 9.42
C THR A 47 18.60 -9.65 10.32
N PHE A 48 18.73 -8.45 9.76
CA PHE A 48 18.54 -7.21 10.49
C PHE A 48 17.06 -7.02 10.83
N THR A 49 16.75 -6.98 12.12
CA THR A 49 15.42 -6.62 12.64
C THR A 49 15.44 -5.15 13.03
N PRO A 50 14.82 -4.26 12.26
CA PRO A 50 14.88 -2.83 12.51
C PRO A 50 14.07 -2.44 13.76
N ASN A 51 14.55 -1.41 14.47
CA ASN A 51 13.75 -0.73 15.48
C ASN A 51 12.76 0.21 14.78
N PRO A 52 11.45 0.18 15.09
CA PRO A 52 10.48 1.09 14.50
C PRO A 52 10.69 2.56 14.91
N ILE A 53 11.34 2.83 16.04
CA ILE A 53 11.66 4.18 16.52
C ILE A 53 12.98 4.64 15.88
N ALA A 54 12.92 5.75 15.16
CA ALA A 54 14.09 6.38 14.55
C ALA A 54 14.94 7.12 15.60
N PHE A 55 14.29 7.96 16.40
CA PHE A 55 14.90 8.72 17.51
C PHE A 55 13.82 9.22 18.47
N GLN A 56 14.24 9.77 19.60
CA GLN A 56 13.34 10.37 20.58
C GLN A 56 13.60 11.87 20.69
N LEU A 57 12.51 12.65 20.70
CA LEU A 57 12.50 14.07 21.02
C LEU A 57 11.89 14.27 22.40
N GLY A 58 12.72 14.18 23.43
CA GLY A 58 12.26 14.14 24.82
C GLY A 58 11.34 12.94 25.05
N PRO A 59 10.08 13.12 25.51
CA PRO A 59 9.13 12.03 25.73
C PRO A 59 8.44 11.52 24.46
N ILE A 60 8.68 12.15 23.30
CA ILE A 60 7.96 11.84 22.05
C ILE A 60 8.83 10.95 21.16
N PRO A 61 8.45 9.67 20.92
CA PRO A 61 9.13 8.82 19.97
C PRO A 61 8.81 9.24 18.52
N VAL A 62 9.84 9.36 17.69
CA VAL A 62 9.70 9.59 16.25
C VAL A 62 9.89 8.26 15.53
N TYR A 63 8.89 7.83 14.78
CA TYR A 63 8.88 6.55 14.10
C TYR A 63 9.39 6.68 12.66
N TRP A 64 10.16 5.70 12.19
CA TRP A 64 10.59 5.59 10.80
C TRP A 64 9.42 5.62 9.82
N TYR A 65 8.28 5.04 10.21
CA TYR A 65 7.07 5.04 9.41
C TYR A 65 6.61 6.48 9.09
N GLY A 66 6.55 7.34 10.10
CA GLY A 66 6.21 8.76 9.93
C GLY A 66 7.22 9.50 9.06
N LEU A 67 8.52 9.24 9.26
CA LEU A 67 9.59 9.84 8.44
C LEU A 67 9.48 9.40 6.97
N ALA A 68 9.25 8.12 6.71
CA ALA A 68 9.06 7.61 5.35
C ALA A 68 7.86 8.30 4.65
N TYR A 69 6.75 8.50 5.36
CA TYR A 69 5.61 9.21 4.81
C TYR A 69 5.90 10.70 4.58
N MET A 70 6.61 11.37 5.47
CA MET A 70 7.01 12.78 5.26
C MET A 70 7.94 12.93 4.06
N ILE A 71 8.96 12.08 3.95
CA ILE A 71 9.89 12.07 2.81
C ILE A 71 9.12 11.73 1.51
N GLY A 72 8.24 10.73 1.57
CA GLY A 72 7.38 10.36 0.46
C GLY A 72 6.50 11.51 -0.01
N LEU A 73 5.85 12.22 0.90
CA LEU A 73 5.01 13.37 0.60
C LEU A 73 5.81 14.53 -0.01
N ALA A 74 6.95 14.87 0.58
CA ALA A 74 7.83 15.92 0.08
C ALA A 74 8.36 15.60 -1.34
N THR A 75 8.77 14.35 -1.57
CA THR A 75 9.25 13.91 -2.89
C THR A 75 8.11 13.90 -3.91
N THR A 76 6.92 13.46 -3.49
CA THR A 76 5.70 13.47 -4.32
C THR A 76 5.32 14.90 -4.72
N TYR A 77 5.31 15.82 -3.76
CA TYR A 77 5.09 17.25 -4.02
C TYR A 77 6.08 17.79 -5.06
N PHE A 78 7.37 17.50 -4.90
CA PHE A 78 8.39 17.93 -5.86
C PHE A 78 8.14 17.36 -7.26
N VAL A 79 7.81 16.08 -7.37
CA VAL A 79 7.52 15.42 -8.67
C VAL A 79 6.29 16.04 -9.32
N ILE A 80 5.19 16.21 -8.59
CA ILE A 80 3.94 16.79 -9.11
C ILE A 80 4.17 18.24 -9.56
N THR A 81 4.84 19.06 -8.74
CA THR A 81 5.14 20.45 -9.08
C THR A 81 5.98 20.57 -10.35
N ARG A 82 7.02 19.73 -10.50
CA ARG A 82 7.85 19.68 -11.69
C ARG A 82 7.09 19.24 -12.94
N GLU A 83 6.21 18.23 -12.82
CA GLU A 83 5.41 17.78 -13.94
C GLU A 83 4.31 18.79 -14.31
N ALA A 84 3.71 19.49 -13.32
CA ALA A 84 2.76 20.58 -13.57
C ALA A 84 3.42 21.71 -14.38
N GLN A 85 4.57 22.22 -13.90
CA GLN A 85 5.34 23.26 -14.59
C GLN A 85 5.72 22.84 -16.03
N ARG A 86 6.16 21.60 -16.20
CA ARG A 86 6.54 21.07 -17.52
C ARG A 86 5.38 21.03 -18.52
N ARG A 87 4.15 20.90 -18.02
CA ARG A 87 2.94 20.80 -18.86
C ARG A 87 2.18 22.13 -18.92
N GLY A 88 2.78 23.24 -18.48
CA GLY A 88 2.16 24.55 -18.51
C GLY A 88 0.97 24.70 -17.55
N LEU A 89 0.87 23.86 -16.52
CA LEU A 89 -0.16 23.99 -15.48
C LEU A 89 0.34 24.89 -14.35
N ASP A 90 -0.58 25.64 -13.72
CA ASP A 90 -0.22 26.49 -12.58
C ASP A 90 0.22 25.66 -11.38
N ALA A 91 1.53 25.61 -11.16
CA ALA A 91 2.12 24.85 -10.08
C ALA A 91 1.72 25.35 -8.67
N ARG A 92 1.23 26.60 -8.52
CA ARG A 92 0.73 27.12 -7.24
C ARG A 92 -0.49 26.37 -6.74
N LEU A 93 -1.25 25.76 -7.66
CA LEU A 93 -2.39 24.91 -7.29
C LEU A 93 -1.96 23.62 -6.59
N VAL A 94 -0.71 23.18 -6.80
CA VAL A 94 -0.16 22.00 -6.07
C VAL A 94 -0.04 22.31 -4.59
N ASP A 95 0.38 23.53 -4.22
CA ASP A 95 0.58 23.95 -2.83
C ASP A 95 -0.74 23.85 -2.03
N ASN A 96 -1.80 24.45 -2.57
CA ASN A 96 -3.11 24.42 -1.94
C ASN A 96 -3.76 23.03 -2.06
N GLY A 97 -3.64 22.40 -3.21
CA GLY A 97 -4.24 21.09 -3.48
C GLY A 97 -3.71 20.00 -2.56
N ILE A 98 -2.39 19.95 -2.32
CA ILE A 98 -1.78 18.93 -1.46
C ILE A 98 -2.26 19.06 -0.01
N ILE A 99 -2.41 20.29 0.48
CA ILE A 99 -2.92 20.57 1.83
C ILE A 99 -4.37 20.12 1.96
N VAL A 100 -5.23 20.52 1.01
CA VAL A 100 -6.65 20.15 1.00
C VAL A 100 -6.82 18.64 0.95
N VAL A 101 -6.10 17.96 0.05
CA VAL A 101 -6.16 16.51 -0.10
C VAL A 101 -5.61 15.79 1.14
N ALA A 102 -4.50 16.27 1.72
CA ALA A 102 -3.92 15.66 2.92
C ALA A 102 -4.88 15.78 4.13
N ILE A 103 -5.47 16.95 4.36
CA ILE A 103 -6.44 17.16 5.45
C ILE A 103 -7.67 16.26 5.24
N ALA A 104 -8.22 16.23 4.02
CA ALA A 104 -9.36 15.39 3.70
C ALA A 104 -9.05 13.90 3.89
N ALA A 105 -7.86 13.43 3.45
CA ALA A 105 -7.44 12.05 3.63
C ALA A 105 -7.26 11.67 5.10
N LEU A 106 -6.68 12.55 5.92
CA LEU A 106 -6.55 12.32 7.36
C LEU A 106 -7.92 12.27 8.05
N ALA A 107 -8.79 13.23 7.76
CA ALA A 107 -10.15 13.28 8.31
C ALA A 107 -10.97 12.05 7.91
N GLY A 108 -10.92 11.68 6.63
CA GLY A 108 -11.65 10.50 6.12
C GLY A 108 -11.08 9.18 6.64
N GLY A 109 -9.76 9.08 6.76
CA GLY A 109 -9.11 7.92 7.38
C GLY A 109 -9.52 7.77 8.85
N ARG A 110 -9.60 8.88 9.59
CA ARG A 110 -10.08 8.88 10.97
C ARG A 110 -11.55 8.52 11.06
N LEU A 111 -12.38 9.12 10.23
CA LEU A 111 -13.81 8.84 10.20
C LEU A 111 -14.10 7.35 9.89
N TYR A 112 -13.42 6.80 8.89
CA TYR A 112 -13.54 5.37 8.56
C TYR A 112 -13.15 4.50 9.76
N HIS A 113 -12.02 4.78 10.41
CA HIS A 113 -11.57 4.00 11.56
C HIS A 113 -12.56 4.09 12.73
N VAL A 114 -13.14 5.27 12.99
CA VAL A 114 -14.15 5.45 14.04
C VAL A 114 -15.40 4.63 13.74
N ILE A 115 -15.86 4.62 12.48
CA ILE A 115 -17.03 3.83 12.08
C ILE A 115 -16.75 2.33 12.18
N ASP A 116 -15.57 1.88 11.68
CA ASP A 116 -15.15 0.49 11.70
C ASP A 116 -14.96 -0.06 13.12
N GLN A 117 -14.41 0.76 14.01
CA GLN A 117 -14.11 0.42 15.40
C GLN A 117 -15.01 1.15 16.40
N TRP A 118 -16.29 1.35 16.05
CA TRP A 118 -17.25 2.10 16.86
C TRP A 118 -17.28 1.68 18.36
N PRO A 119 -17.18 0.39 18.72
CA PRO A 119 -17.16 -0.02 20.14
C PRO A 119 -16.05 0.62 20.97
N LEU A 120 -14.94 1.09 20.36
CA LEU A 120 -13.86 1.77 21.09
C LEU A 120 -14.20 3.24 21.44
N TYR A 121 -15.21 3.82 20.80
CA TYR A 121 -15.54 5.23 20.87
C TYR A 121 -16.91 5.52 21.51
N GLN A 122 -17.84 4.58 21.47
CA GLN A 122 -19.24 4.77 21.93
C GLN A 122 -19.36 5.30 23.36
N ASP A 123 -18.46 4.86 24.26
CA ASP A 123 -18.48 5.26 25.68
C ASP A 123 -17.74 6.58 25.96
N ASN A 124 -16.92 7.05 25.00
CA ASN A 124 -16.18 8.30 25.16
C ASN A 124 -15.85 8.92 23.79
N LEU A 125 -16.74 9.75 23.27
CA LEU A 125 -16.62 10.42 21.98
C LEU A 125 -15.43 11.38 21.90
N LEU A 126 -14.88 11.86 23.02
CA LEU A 126 -13.70 12.72 23.02
C LEU A 126 -12.46 12.01 22.46
N ARG A 127 -12.39 10.68 22.57
CA ARG A 127 -11.31 9.86 21.97
C ARG A 127 -11.29 9.93 20.43
N ILE A 128 -12.34 10.39 19.79
CA ILE A 128 -12.38 10.61 18.34
C ILE A 128 -11.40 11.71 17.95
N VAL A 129 -11.31 12.77 18.77
CA VAL A 129 -10.58 14.02 18.47
C VAL A 129 -9.35 14.22 19.33
N LEU A 130 -9.33 13.67 20.56
CA LEU A 130 -8.21 13.85 21.49
C LEU A 130 -7.17 12.73 21.39
N PRO A 131 -5.86 13.06 21.59
CA PRO A 131 -4.80 12.05 21.67
C PRO A 131 -4.99 11.10 22.88
N PRO A 132 -4.44 9.89 22.86
CA PRO A 132 -3.57 9.36 21.80
C PRO A 132 -4.38 8.94 20.55
N TYR A 133 -3.95 9.46 19.37
CA TYR A 133 -4.57 9.08 18.11
C TYR A 133 -4.11 7.67 17.72
N THR A 134 -4.98 6.70 17.84
CA THR A 134 -4.75 5.33 17.40
C THR A 134 -5.68 4.99 16.24
N GLY A 135 -5.10 4.49 15.16
CA GLY A 135 -5.82 4.00 14.01
C GLY A 135 -6.27 5.05 13.00
N LEU A 136 -5.95 4.78 11.74
CA LEU A 136 -6.42 5.46 10.54
C LEU A 136 -6.82 4.40 9.52
N GLY A 137 -8.04 4.50 8.99
CA GLY A 137 -8.52 3.58 7.95
C GLY A 137 -8.05 4.03 6.57
N VAL A 138 -7.22 3.22 5.93
CA VAL A 138 -6.63 3.53 4.61
C VAL A 138 -7.72 3.79 3.55
N TYR A 139 -8.79 3.00 3.56
CA TYR A 139 -9.89 3.14 2.58
C TYR A 139 -10.61 4.48 2.69
N GLY A 140 -10.88 4.95 3.92
CA GLY A 140 -11.45 6.27 4.17
C GLY A 140 -10.55 7.39 3.63
N GLY A 141 -9.25 7.29 3.91
CA GLY A 141 -8.27 8.26 3.43
C GLY A 141 -8.17 8.32 1.90
N ILE A 142 -8.14 7.17 1.23
CA ILE A 142 -8.11 7.11 -0.25
C ILE A 142 -9.38 7.72 -0.83
N PHE A 143 -10.55 7.34 -0.33
CA PHE A 143 -11.82 7.82 -0.86
C PHE A 143 -11.97 9.34 -0.69
N THR A 144 -11.75 9.85 0.52
CA THR A 144 -11.91 11.29 0.80
C THR A 144 -10.82 12.12 0.14
N GLY A 145 -9.57 11.61 0.08
CA GLY A 145 -8.49 12.28 -0.64
C GLY A 145 -8.75 12.38 -2.15
N ALA A 146 -9.23 11.30 -2.77
CA ALA A 146 -9.61 11.31 -4.18
C ALA A 146 -10.79 12.25 -4.44
N LEU A 147 -11.82 12.21 -3.59
CA LEU A 147 -12.96 13.12 -3.68
C LEU A 147 -12.53 14.58 -3.54
N ALA A 148 -11.66 14.88 -2.57
CA ALA A 148 -11.13 16.23 -2.38
C ALA A 148 -10.32 16.71 -3.59
N ALA A 149 -9.52 15.84 -4.21
CA ALA A 149 -8.79 16.18 -5.43
C ALA A 149 -9.74 16.53 -6.60
N VAL A 150 -10.82 15.74 -6.79
CA VAL A 150 -11.84 16.03 -7.79
C VAL A 150 -12.56 17.35 -7.50
N LEU A 151 -12.99 17.57 -6.27
CA LEU A 151 -13.71 18.79 -5.88
C LEU A 151 -12.80 20.03 -5.98
N PHE A 152 -11.54 19.91 -5.57
CA PHE A 152 -10.56 20.97 -5.65
C PHE A 152 -10.28 21.39 -7.10
N THR A 153 -10.04 20.43 -7.99
CA THR A 153 -9.80 20.72 -9.40
C THR A 153 -11.03 21.35 -10.07
N ARG A 154 -12.23 20.93 -9.70
CA ARG A 154 -13.48 21.55 -10.18
C ARG A 154 -13.68 22.96 -9.66
N TRP A 155 -13.42 23.17 -8.37
CA TRP A 155 -13.50 24.50 -7.75
C TRP A 155 -12.48 25.47 -8.38
N ALA A 156 -11.26 25.00 -8.61
CA ALA A 156 -10.21 25.76 -9.29
C ALA A 156 -10.42 25.86 -10.82
N ARG A 157 -11.54 25.37 -11.36
CA ARG A 157 -11.86 25.34 -12.81
C ARG A 157 -10.78 24.70 -13.67
N GLN A 158 -10.07 23.71 -13.13
CA GLN A 158 -8.97 23.04 -13.80
C GLN A 158 -9.42 21.74 -14.48
N PRO A 159 -8.78 21.34 -15.58
CA PRO A 159 -9.08 20.09 -16.29
C PRO A 159 -8.61 18.88 -15.47
N PHE A 160 -9.55 18.20 -14.80
CA PHE A 160 -9.26 17.08 -13.90
C PHE A 160 -8.32 16.02 -14.50
N TRP A 161 -8.56 15.60 -15.75
CA TRP A 161 -7.76 14.56 -16.38
C TRP A 161 -6.30 14.96 -16.63
N LYS A 162 -6.04 16.24 -16.93
CA LYS A 162 -4.67 16.73 -17.02
C LYS A 162 -3.96 16.64 -15.67
N TRP A 163 -4.63 17.06 -14.62
CA TRP A 163 -4.10 16.97 -13.25
C TRP A 163 -3.93 15.52 -12.78
N ALA A 164 -4.85 14.62 -13.12
CA ALA A 164 -4.71 13.20 -12.82
C ALA A 164 -3.40 12.63 -13.39
N ASP A 165 -3.08 12.95 -14.66
CA ASP A 165 -1.84 12.51 -15.30
C ASP A 165 -0.56 13.11 -14.70
N VAL A 166 -0.65 14.30 -14.13
CA VAL A 166 0.47 14.95 -13.41
C VAL A 166 0.70 14.32 -12.04
N ILE A 167 -0.37 13.90 -11.38
CA ILE A 167 -0.35 13.39 -10.00
C ILE A 167 0.15 11.94 -9.93
N VAL A 168 -0.26 11.08 -10.87
CA VAL A 168 -0.05 9.62 -10.74
C VAL A 168 1.43 9.16 -10.68
N PRO A 169 2.40 9.78 -11.35
CA PRO A 169 3.81 9.44 -11.12
C PRO A 169 4.23 9.70 -9.66
N GLY A 170 3.73 10.80 -9.07
CA GLY A 170 3.97 11.14 -7.67
C GLY A 170 3.36 10.10 -6.72
N LEU A 171 2.19 9.55 -7.02
CA LEU A 171 1.57 8.49 -6.21
C LEU A 171 2.43 7.22 -6.18
N PHE A 172 3.05 6.84 -7.29
CA PHE A 172 4.01 5.73 -7.31
C PHE A 172 5.26 6.03 -6.49
N VAL A 173 5.76 7.28 -6.53
CA VAL A 173 6.90 7.71 -5.68
C VAL A 173 6.52 7.62 -4.20
N MET A 174 5.33 8.11 -3.83
CA MET A 174 4.81 8.01 -2.47
C MET A 174 4.72 6.56 -2.01
N GLN A 175 4.19 5.67 -2.84
CA GLN A 175 4.12 4.24 -2.57
C GLN A 175 5.52 3.65 -2.37
N ALA A 176 6.44 3.93 -3.29
CA ALA A 176 7.79 3.38 -3.26
C ALA A 176 8.53 3.73 -1.95
N ILE A 177 8.42 4.98 -1.51
CA ILE A 177 9.07 5.46 -0.28
C ILE A 177 8.30 4.99 0.96
N GLY A 178 6.97 5.10 0.96
CA GLY A 178 6.13 4.76 2.11
C GLY A 178 6.22 3.29 2.51
N ARG A 179 6.48 2.38 1.54
CA ARG A 179 6.66 0.94 1.82
C ARG A 179 7.87 0.63 2.70
N TRP A 180 8.86 1.49 2.78
CA TRP A 180 9.96 1.33 3.74
C TRP A 180 9.51 1.49 5.19
N GLY A 181 8.43 2.23 5.45
CA GLY A 181 7.80 2.25 6.77
C GLY A 181 7.36 0.85 7.23
N ASN A 182 6.82 0.04 6.31
CA ASN A 182 6.43 -1.34 6.60
C ASN A 182 7.64 -2.22 6.96
N PHE A 183 8.82 -1.98 6.34
CA PHE A 183 10.05 -2.67 6.71
C PHE A 183 10.44 -2.39 8.17
N PHE A 184 10.44 -1.12 8.58
CA PHE A 184 10.80 -0.76 9.95
C PHE A 184 9.78 -1.27 10.98
N ASN A 185 8.52 -1.38 10.62
CA ASN A 185 7.48 -1.98 11.45
C ASN A 185 7.46 -3.51 11.39
N GLN A 186 8.30 -4.13 10.55
CA GLN A 186 8.30 -5.58 10.30
C GLN A 186 6.92 -6.13 9.88
N GLU A 187 6.22 -5.40 9.04
CA GLU A 187 4.91 -5.74 8.50
C GLU A 187 4.93 -5.83 6.97
N LEU A 188 3.85 -6.30 6.35
CA LEU A 188 3.75 -6.49 4.91
C LEU A 188 4.83 -7.42 4.36
N TYR A 189 4.85 -8.63 4.88
CA TYR A 189 5.67 -9.74 4.43
C TYR A 189 4.79 -10.91 3.98
N GLY A 190 5.34 -11.79 3.14
CA GLY A 190 4.66 -12.95 2.59
C GLY A 190 5.03 -14.26 3.30
N PRO A 191 4.80 -15.41 2.64
CA PRO A 191 5.13 -16.72 3.19
C PRO A 191 6.63 -16.92 3.40
N PRO A 192 7.03 -17.97 4.15
CA PRO A 192 8.42 -18.36 4.27
C PRO A 192 9.08 -18.62 2.93
N THR A 193 10.36 -18.22 2.78
CA THR A 193 11.11 -18.39 1.54
C THR A 193 12.61 -18.53 1.81
N ASN A 194 13.31 -19.17 0.85
CA ASN A 194 14.76 -19.30 0.85
C ASN A 194 15.45 -18.38 -0.17
N LEU A 195 14.74 -17.36 -0.66
CA LEU A 195 15.31 -16.40 -1.60
C LEU A 195 16.44 -15.57 -0.95
N PRO A 196 17.47 -15.20 -1.72
CA PRO A 196 18.63 -14.48 -1.16
C PRO A 196 18.30 -13.09 -0.59
N TRP A 197 17.15 -12.52 -0.93
CA TRP A 197 16.68 -11.25 -0.41
C TRP A 197 15.52 -11.39 0.59
N ALA A 198 15.31 -12.59 1.13
CA ALA A 198 14.36 -12.83 2.20
C ALA A 198 14.70 -12.00 3.45
N ILE A 199 13.71 -11.69 4.26
CA ILE A 199 13.88 -10.91 5.50
C ILE A 199 13.51 -11.70 6.73
N SER A 200 14.20 -11.48 7.83
CA SER A 200 13.79 -11.97 9.15
C SER A 200 12.70 -11.08 9.72
N ILE A 201 11.71 -11.72 10.37
CA ILE A 201 10.65 -11.03 11.12
C ILE A 201 10.71 -11.54 12.56
N SER A 202 10.77 -10.64 13.52
CA SER A 202 10.81 -10.99 14.94
C SER A 202 9.49 -11.66 15.37
N CYS A 203 9.56 -12.52 16.37
CA CYS A 203 8.39 -13.26 16.87
C CYS A 203 7.24 -12.35 17.30
N ALA A 204 7.54 -11.18 17.82
CA ALA A 204 6.56 -10.20 18.27
C ALA A 204 5.72 -9.60 17.13
N ASN A 205 6.27 -9.60 15.90
CA ASN A 205 5.64 -8.99 14.73
C ASN A 205 5.10 -10.03 13.72
N ARG A 206 5.04 -11.32 14.15
CA ARG A 206 4.54 -12.40 13.31
C ARG A 206 3.01 -12.43 13.26
N VAL A 207 2.49 -12.62 12.06
CA VAL A 207 1.06 -12.93 11.87
C VAL A 207 0.74 -14.33 12.41
N ALA A 208 -0.52 -14.56 12.77
CA ALA A 208 -0.97 -15.83 13.35
C ALA A 208 -0.68 -17.06 12.48
N ALA A 209 -0.61 -16.88 11.15
CA ALA A 209 -0.28 -17.93 10.19
C ALA A 209 1.16 -18.46 10.32
N TYR A 210 2.09 -17.68 10.90
CA TYR A 210 3.51 -18.04 11.01
C TYR A 210 4.05 -17.92 12.44
N PRO A 211 3.49 -18.69 13.40
CA PRO A 211 3.92 -18.63 14.79
C PRO A 211 5.36 -19.14 14.94
N CYS A 212 6.12 -18.55 15.86
CA CYS A 212 7.52 -18.91 16.11
C CYS A 212 7.72 -20.35 16.61
N THR A 213 6.69 -20.97 17.13
CA THR A 213 6.72 -22.40 17.54
C THR A 213 6.90 -23.34 16.34
N THR A 214 6.32 -22.97 15.18
CA THR A 214 6.40 -23.77 13.94
C THR A 214 7.48 -23.21 13.00
N PHE A 215 7.70 -21.91 13.02
CA PHE A 215 8.65 -21.19 12.16
C PHE A 215 9.70 -20.45 13.02
N PRO A 216 10.76 -21.13 13.50
CA PRO A 216 11.75 -20.51 14.38
C PRO A 216 12.41 -19.30 13.75
N GLU A 217 12.65 -18.24 14.56
CA GLU A 217 13.20 -16.98 14.08
C GLU A 217 14.60 -17.13 13.46
N ALA A 218 15.41 -18.03 14.03
CA ALA A 218 16.78 -18.26 13.57
C ALA A 218 16.89 -18.94 12.21
N THR A 219 15.82 -19.60 11.73
CA THR A 219 15.85 -20.44 10.52
C THR A 219 14.79 -20.09 9.49
N THR A 220 13.91 -19.11 9.79
CA THR A 220 12.80 -18.76 8.89
C THR A 220 12.93 -17.32 8.43
N ALA A 221 12.97 -17.16 7.11
CA ALA A 221 12.90 -15.86 6.46
C ALA A 221 11.69 -15.78 5.53
N PHE A 222 11.24 -14.60 5.19
CA PHE A 222 9.96 -14.32 4.55
C PHE A 222 10.13 -13.47 3.29
N HIS A 223 9.17 -13.59 2.37
CA HIS A 223 9.09 -12.72 1.21
C HIS A 223 8.91 -11.25 1.64
N PRO A 224 9.79 -10.32 1.22
CA PRO A 224 9.66 -8.89 1.53
C PRO A 224 8.64 -8.22 0.60
N LEU A 225 7.34 -8.35 0.87
CA LEU A 225 6.30 -7.77 0.01
C LEU A 225 6.41 -6.25 -0.08
N PHE A 226 6.81 -5.59 1.00
CA PHE A 226 7.09 -4.16 1.01
C PHE A 226 8.11 -3.76 -0.06
N LEU A 227 9.17 -4.57 -0.25
CA LEU A 227 10.21 -4.33 -1.25
C LEU A 227 9.68 -4.53 -2.67
N TYR A 228 8.87 -5.56 -2.90
CA TYR A 228 8.25 -5.80 -4.21
C TYR A 228 7.32 -4.65 -4.60
N GLU A 229 6.51 -4.17 -3.68
CA GLU A 229 5.65 -3.00 -3.91
C GLU A 229 6.46 -1.71 -4.09
N SER A 230 7.55 -1.52 -3.32
CA SER A 230 8.45 -0.38 -3.46
C SER A 230 9.12 -0.35 -4.83
N LEU A 231 9.73 -1.46 -5.25
CA LEU A 231 10.37 -1.57 -6.57
C LEU A 231 9.36 -1.37 -7.71
N SER A 232 8.17 -1.97 -7.58
CA SER A 232 7.08 -1.76 -8.54
C SER A 232 6.69 -0.27 -8.63
N GLY A 233 6.63 0.43 -7.50
CA GLY A 233 6.38 1.88 -7.45
C GLY A 233 7.47 2.67 -8.17
N VAL A 234 8.75 2.35 -7.95
CA VAL A 234 9.87 3.00 -8.67
C VAL A 234 9.75 2.78 -10.18
N VAL A 235 9.58 1.52 -10.60
CA VAL A 235 9.45 1.18 -12.03
C VAL A 235 8.22 1.86 -12.64
N GLY A 236 7.09 1.85 -11.94
CA GLY A 236 5.87 2.54 -12.38
C GLY A 236 6.07 4.06 -12.53
N ALA A 237 6.69 4.72 -11.55
CA ALA A 237 6.98 6.16 -11.61
C ALA A 237 7.90 6.49 -12.80
N VAL A 238 9.00 5.76 -12.95
CA VAL A 238 9.94 5.95 -14.07
C VAL A 238 9.26 5.72 -15.42
N THR A 239 8.45 4.68 -15.54
CA THR A 239 7.70 4.36 -16.76
C THR A 239 6.72 5.46 -17.13
N LEU A 240 5.90 5.93 -16.17
CA LEU A 240 4.94 7.01 -16.44
C LEU A 240 5.63 8.34 -16.80
N LEU A 241 6.71 8.69 -16.09
CA LEU A 241 7.49 9.88 -16.40
C LEU A 241 8.17 9.77 -17.79
N TRP A 242 8.65 8.60 -18.14
CA TRP A 242 9.25 8.35 -19.46
C TRP A 242 8.19 8.43 -20.57
N LEU A 243 7.01 7.81 -20.38
CA LEU A 243 5.89 7.90 -21.32
C LEU A 243 5.43 9.35 -21.50
N ALA A 244 5.27 10.08 -20.38
CA ALA A 244 4.91 11.50 -20.42
C ALA A 244 5.86 12.34 -21.29
N ARG A 245 7.16 12.00 -21.30
CA ARG A 245 8.19 12.73 -22.04
C ARG A 245 8.33 12.30 -23.49
N ARG A 246 8.15 11.00 -23.77
CA ARG A 246 8.41 10.43 -25.09
C ARG A 246 7.18 10.41 -25.99
N VAL A 247 6.03 10.13 -25.42
CA VAL A 247 4.78 9.94 -26.16
C VAL A 247 3.65 10.86 -25.67
N GLY A 248 3.94 11.76 -24.71
CA GLY A 248 2.97 12.68 -24.13
C GLY A 248 2.08 13.38 -25.15
N PRO A 249 2.61 13.98 -26.24
CA PRO A 249 1.78 14.64 -27.26
C PRO A 249 0.79 13.72 -28.00
N ARG A 250 1.00 12.40 -27.94
CA ARG A 250 0.10 11.39 -28.54
C ARG A 250 -0.93 10.83 -27.58
N LEU A 251 -0.74 11.09 -26.28
CA LEU A 251 -1.65 10.64 -25.23
C LEU A 251 -2.79 11.62 -25.05
N ARG A 252 -3.95 11.09 -24.68
CA ARG A 252 -5.10 11.90 -24.26
C ARG A 252 -4.99 12.22 -22.78
N PRO A 253 -5.50 13.38 -22.31
CA PRO A 253 -5.54 13.68 -20.88
C PRO A 253 -6.26 12.58 -20.10
N GLY A 254 -5.59 11.99 -19.10
CA GLY A 254 -6.07 10.87 -18.29
C GLY A 254 -5.51 9.50 -18.69
N ASP A 255 -4.78 9.39 -19.79
CA ASP A 255 -4.22 8.10 -20.22
C ASP A 255 -3.13 7.58 -19.25
N LEU A 256 -2.29 8.48 -18.71
CA LEU A 256 -1.31 8.08 -17.70
C LEU A 256 -1.98 7.65 -16.40
N ALA A 257 -3.11 8.27 -16.05
CA ALA A 257 -3.89 7.85 -14.89
C ALA A 257 -4.50 6.44 -15.10
N LEU A 258 -5.01 6.14 -16.29
CA LEU A 258 -5.50 4.80 -16.63
C LEU A 258 -4.38 3.77 -16.59
N LEU A 259 -3.20 4.09 -17.11
CA LEU A 259 -2.02 3.22 -17.04
C LEU A 259 -1.55 3.00 -15.59
N PHE A 260 -1.62 4.02 -14.74
CA PHE A 260 -1.36 3.88 -13.31
C PHE A 260 -2.29 2.84 -12.66
N PHE A 261 -3.61 2.97 -12.89
CA PHE A 261 -4.58 2.04 -12.33
C PHE A 261 -4.40 0.62 -12.87
N ALA A 262 -4.12 0.47 -14.16
CA ALA A 262 -3.86 -0.83 -14.76
C ALA A 262 -2.59 -1.46 -14.17
N TRP A 263 -1.49 -0.71 -14.05
CA TRP A 263 -0.25 -1.17 -13.44
C TRP A 263 -0.44 -1.59 -11.98
N TYR A 264 -1.04 -0.70 -11.19
CA TYR A 264 -1.29 -0.97 -9.77
C TYR A 264 -2.15 -2.22 -9.59
N ALA A 265 -3.19 -2.37 -10.39
CA ALA A 265 -4.08 -3.52 -10.36
C ALA A 265 -3.36 -4.84 -10.67
N VAL A 266 -2.49 -4.88 -11.68
CA VAL A 266 -1.69 -6.06 -12.02
C VAL A 266 -0.75 -6.43 -10.87
N VAL A 267 -0.03 -5.45 -10.33
CA VAL A 267 0.90 -5.70 -9.21
C VAL A 267 0.15 -6.16 -7.97
N ARG A 268 -0.96 -5.49 -7.64
CA ARG A 268 -1.77 -5.85 -6.47
C ARG A 268 -2.39 -7.25 -6.63
N PHE A 269 -2.85 -7.59 -7.81
CA PHE A 269 -3.34 -8.94 -8.13
C PHE A 269 -2.23 -9.99 -7.95
N ALA A 270 -1.04 -9.76 -8.50
CA ALA A 270 0.07 -10.71 -8.42
C ALA A 270 0.55 -10.90 -6.97
N LEU A 271 0.66 -9.83 -6.20
CA LEU A 271 1.11 -9.90 -4.82
C LEU A 271 0.06 -10.48 -3.86
N GLU A 272 -1.21 -10.53 -4.25
CA GLU A 272 -2.26 -11.11 -3.41
C GLU A 272 -2.02 -12.61 -3.15
N PHE A 273 -1.41 -13.33 -4.08
CA PHE A 273 -1.05 -14.74 -3.90
C PHE A 273 0.04 -14.96 -2.83
N LEU A 274 0.75 -13.90 -2.47
CA LEU A 274 1.78 -13.93 -1.42
C LEU A 274 1.28 -13.32 -0.10
N ARG A 275 0.03 -12.86 -0.02
CA ARG A 275 -0.53 -12.29 1.22
C ARG A 275 -1.29 -13.35 1.99
N THR A 276 -1.16 -13.30 3.31
CA THR A 276 -1.79 -14.27 4.21
C THR A 276 -3.01 -13.72 4.94
N ASP A 277 -3.09 -12.40 5.09
CA ASP A 277 -4.18 -11.72 5.78
C ASP A 277 -5.17 -11.13 4.76
N ASN A 278 -5.90 -12.02 4.07
CA ASN A 278 -6.81 -11.59 3.02
C ASN A 278 -8.26 -11.66 3.49
N TRP A 279 -8.96 -10.53 3.39
CA TRP A 279 -10.41 -10.54 3.46
C TRP A 279 -10.96 -11.23 2.21
N THR A 280 -11.73 -12.31 2.43
CA THR A 280 -12.26 -13.14 1.35
C THR A 280 -13.79 -13.06 1.28
N VAL A 281 -14.31 -13.07 0.05
CA VAL A 281 -15.73 -13.24 -0.25
C VAL A 281 -15.85 -14.50 -1.10
N VAL A 282 -16.64 -15.47 -0.65
CA VAL A 282 -16.80 -16.79 -1.32
C VAL A 282 -15.45 -17.49 -1.56
N GLY A 283 -14.51 -17.34 -0.62
CA GLY A 283 -13.17 -17.96 -0.72
C GLY A 283 -12.20 -17.27 -1.68
N ILE A 284 -12.61 -16.17 -2.33
CA ILE A 284 -11.74 -15.37 -3.22
C ILE A 284 -11.34 -14.09 -2.48
N PRO A 285 -10.05 -13.72 -2.44
CA PRO A 285 -9.63 -12.46 -1.85
C PRO A 285 -10.28 -11.27 -2.56
N VAL A 286 -10.89 -10.38 -1.78
CA VAL A 286 -11.58 -9.18 -2.31
C VAL A 286 -10.63 -8.33 -3.16
N ALA A 287 -9.38 -8.21 -2.73
CA ALA A 287 -8.39 -7.45 -3.48
C ALA A 287 -8.12 -8.04 -4.88
N THR A 288 -8.23 -9.35 -5.06
CA THR A 288 -8.14 -10.01 -6.39
C THR A 288 -9.28 -9.57 -7.29
N ILE A 289 -10.52 -9.61 -6.76
CA ILE A 289 -11.73 -9.22 -7.52
C ILE A 289 -11.65 -7.73 -7.91
N VAL A 290 -11.32 -6.87 -6.93
CA VAL A 290 -11.21 -5.43 -7.16
C VAL A 290 -10.10 -5.11 -8.16
N SER A 291 -8.94 -5.76 -8.04
CA SER A 291 -7.83 -5.55 -8.97
C SER A 291 -8.20 -5.97 -10.40
N ALA A 292 -8.86 -7.11 -10.58
CA ALA A 292 -9.33 -7.55 -11.88
C ALA A 292 -10.34 -6.57 -12.48
N ALA A 293 -11.29 -6.08 -11.68
CA ALA A 293 -12.29 -5.11 -12.10
C ALA A 293 -11.65 -3.75 -12.48
N VAL A 294 -10.70 -3.25 -11.68
CA VAL A 294 -9.98 -2.00 -11.96
C VAL A 294 -9.15 -2.13 -13.22
N PHE A 295 -8.44 -3.25 -13.41
CA PHE A 295 -7.67 -3.50 -14.61
C PHE A 295 -8.55 -3.54 -15.87
N ALA A 296 -9.63 -4.33 -15.83
CA ALA A 296 -10.58 -4.43 -16.95
C ALA A 296 -11.23 -3.08 -17.26
N GLY A 297 -11.65 -2.33 -16.23
CA GLY A 297 -12.23 -1.00 -16.37
C GLY A 297 -11.25 0.01 -16.98
N ALA A 298 -9.99 0.04 -16.50
CA ALA A 298 -8.97 0.92 -17.05
C ALA A 298 -8.70 0.64 -18.53
N LEU A 299 -8.57 -0.64 -18.91
CA LEU A 299 -8.41 -1.05 -20.31
C LEU A 299 -9.65 -0.73 -21.17
N ALA A 300 -10.84 -0.98 -20.66
CA ALA A 300 -12.08 -0.69 -21.38
C ALA A 300 -12.23 0.81 -21.67
N VAL A 301 -11.96 1.66 -20.66
CA VAL A 301 -12.00 3.12 -20.82
C VAL A 301 -10.90 3.58 -21.78
N PHE A 302 -9.68 3.05 -21.65
CA PHE A 302 -8.59 3.38 -22.57
C PHE A 302 -8.95 3.02 -24.02
N ALA A 303 -9.41 1.79 -24.27
CA ALA A 303 -9.82 1.33 -25.59
C ALA A 303 -11.00 2.14 -26.16
N TRP A 304 -12.02 2.45 -25.31
CA TRP A 304 -13.16 3.26 -25.71
C TRP A 304 -12.75 4.65 -26.14
N ARG A 305 -11.85 5.30 -25.39
CA ARG A 305 -11.35 6.64 -25.70
C ARG A 305 -10.50 6.68 -26.98
N HIS A 306 -9.79 5.61 -27.30
CA HIS A 306 -8.94 5.52 -28.49
C HIS A 306 -9.62 4.91 -29.72
N ARG A 307 -10.96 4.81 -29.72
CA ARG A 307 -11.70 4.42 -30.93
C ARG A 307 -11.53 5.45 -32.05
N PRO A 308 -11.47 5.02 -33.32
CA PRO A 308 -11.22 5.91 -34.45
C PRO A 308 -12.20 7.09 -34.60
N ALA A 309 -13.48 6.90 -34.22
CA ALA A 309 -14.51 7.93 -34.29
C ALA A 309 -14.40 9.04 -33.22
N ALA A 310 -13.63 8.82 -32.17
CA ALA A 310 -13.43 9.76 -31.06
C ALA A 310 -12.16 10.63 -31.23
N ALA A 311 -11.51 10.56 -32.38
CA ALA A 311 -10.16 11.13 -32.57
C ALA A 311 -10.13 12.65 -32.84
N ALA A 312 -11.27 13.30 -33.00
CA ALA A 312 -11.32 14.73 -33.24
C ALA A 312 -11.54 15.50 -31.93
N GLY A 313 -10.51 16.20 -31.45
CA GLY A 313 -10.62 17.23 -30.41
C GLY A 313 -10.13 16.91 -29.00
N ASP A 314 -9.51 15.74 -28.73
CA ASP A 314 -9.09 15.35 -27.37
C ASP A 314 -7.58 15.16 -27.19
N ARG A 315 -6.74 15.74 -28.03
CA ARG A 315 -5.30 15.73 -27.79
C ARG A 315 -4.89 16.80 -26.79
N TRP A 316 -3.73 16.61 -26.14
CA TRP A 316 -3.19 17.60 -25.22
C TRP A 316 -3.01 18.98 -25.87
N ASP A 317 -2.62 19.00 -27.15
CA ASP A 317 -2.36 20.21 -27.93
C ASP A 317 -3.67 20.88 -28.45
N ASP A 318 -4.81 20.18 -28.42
CA ASP A 318 -6.11 20.69 -28.89
C ASP A 318 -6.90 21.41 -27.80
N TRP A 319 -6.38 21.44 -26.56
CA TRP A 319 -7.01 22.21 -25.50
C TRP A 319 -6.58 23.67 -25.62
N PRO A 320 -7.52 24.62 -25.61
CA PRO A 320 -7.18 26.03 -25.64
C PRO A 320 -6.15 26.30 -24.54
N GLU A 321 -5.06 26.95 -24.90
CA GLU A 321 -4.20 27.64 -23.94
C GLU A 321 -5.19 28.43 -23.09
N SER A 322 -5.06 28.35 -21.76
CA SER A 322 -5.86 29.18 -20.87
C SER A 322 -5.77 30.57 -21.45
N ASP A 323 -6.91 31.16 -21.81
CA ASP A 323 -6.98 32.58 -22.14
C ASP A 323 -6.46 33.31 -20.91
N ASP A 324 -5.15 33.51 -20.85
CA ASP A 324 -4.45 34.36 -19.87
C ASP A 324 -4.65 35.85 -20.23
N ASP A 325 -5.71 36.18 -20.94
CA ASP A 325 -6.27 37.51 -20.98
C ASP A 325 -7.04 37.80 -19.68
N TRP A 326 -6.31 37.69 -18.56
CA TRP A 326 -6.65 38.48 -17.39
C TRP A 326 -6.09 39.87 -17.64
N ASP A 327 -6.84 40.67 -18.39
CA ASP A 327 -6.69 42.11 -18.39
C ASP A 327 -6.58 42.53 -16.92
N ASP A 328 -5.43 43.17 -16.62
CA ASP A 328 -5.21 43.93 -15.41
C ASP A 328 -6.30 45.04 -15.33
N GLU A 329 -7.50 44.69 -14.93
CA GLU A 329 -8.41 45.62 -14.32
C GLU A 329 -8.09 45.66 -12.82
N ASP A 330 -7.03 46.42 -12.52
CA ASP A 330 -6.90 47.14 -11.27
C ASP A 330 -8.21 47.85 -10.98
N ASP A 331 -9.03 47.30 -10.11
CA ASP A 331 -9.96 48.07 -9.31
C ASP A 331 -10.48 47.19 -8.15
N TRP A 332 -10.03 47.57 -6.95
CA TRP A 332 -10.36 47.35 -5.53
C TRP A 332 -9.22 46.83 -4.67
#